data_2e5f7d0dd210559bef47134d371ff5d1
#
_entry.id   2e5f7d0dd210559bef47134d371ff5d1
#
_cell.length_a   1.000
_cell.length_b   1.000
_cell.length_c   1.000
_cell.angle_alpha   90.00
_cell.angle_beta   90.00
_cell.angle_gamma   90.00
#
_symmetry.space_group_name_H-M   'P 1'
#
loop_
_entity.id
_entity.type
_entity.pdbx_description
1 polymer ?
#
loop_
_entity_poly.entity_id
_entity_poly.type
_entity_poly.pdbx_seq_one_letter_code
_entity_poly.pdbx_strand_id
1 'polypeptide(L)'
;MASQNRRNFLKTAAFIGASAASISSVPTKAKTPDKLQESRMGVLVDTTVCIGCRNCEWACKEAHNLETDPLNTYSNRSILDIKRRPDEHALTVVNEYSNPKNQLIPTDVKVQCMHCDDPACASACIVGAFTKHENGAVTWDSDKCIGCRYCMIACPFQVPAFEYSKALEPNIMKCDFCFDRTKEGKLPACVEICPVEAITYGKREDLIAIAHDRIKRHPDKYINHIMGEHEVGGTSWLYLAGQDFTKLDIPVLGEDPAPGVTESIQHGIFAYFIPPIALYALLGGVMWLNKNKNKPEEVF
;
A
#
# COMPACT_ATOMS: atom_id res chain seq x y z
N MET A 1 53.77 -22.87 -28.83
CA MET A 1 52.90 -22.79 -27.62
C MET A 1 53.28 -21.52 -26.86
N ALA A 2 52.53 -20.47 -27.03
CA ALA A 2 52.81 -19.22 -26.28
C ALA A 2 52.15 -19.31 -24.92
N SER A 3 52.97 -19.45 -23.89
CA SER A 3 52.58 -19.40 -22.49
C SER A 3 51.94 -18.02 -22.21
N GLN A 4 50.65 -17.96 -22.06
CA GLN A 4 50.00 -16.75 -21.58
C GLN A 4 50.39 -16.53 -20.12
N ASN A 5 51.22 -15.52 -19.90
CA ASN A 5 51.78 -15.15 -18.63
C ASN A 5 50.60 -14.66 -17.70
N ARG A 6 50.44 -15.22 -16.50
CA ARG A 6 49.46 -14.84 -15.47
C ARG A 6 49.32 -13.33 -15.30
N ARG A 7 50.43 -12.60 -15.55
CA ARG A 7 50.50 -11.14 -15.48
C ARG A 7 49.66 -10.42 -16.55
N ASN A 8 49.52 -11.00 -17.78
CA ASN A 8 48.72 -10.43 -18.86
C ASN A 8 47.21 -10.73 -18.66
N PHE A 9 46.90 -11.87 -18.07
CA PHE A 9 45.51 -12.18 -17.68
C PHE A 9 44.99 -11.20 -16.62
N LEU A 10 45.79 -10.93 -15.57
CA LEU A 10 45.41 -9.97 -14.51
C LEU A 10 45.27 -8.53 -15.02
N LYS A 11 46.11 -8.11 -15.97
CA LYS A 11 46.01 -6.79 -16.60
C LYS A 11 44.75 -6.64 -17.43
N THR A 12 44.36 -7.67 -18.17
CA THR A 12 43.13 -7.64 -19.00
C THR A 12 41.87 -7.68 -18.11
N ALA A 13 41.88 -8.48 -17.04
CA ALA A 13 40.78 -8.53 -16.06
C ALA A 13 40.64 -7.20 -15.28
N ALA A 14 41.72 -6.52 -14.94
CA ALA A 14 41.67 -5.20 -14.30
C ALA A 14 41.12 -4.10 -15.21
N PHE A 15 41.43 -4.15 -16.51
CA PHE A 15 40.91 -3.17 -17.48
C PHE A 15 39.39 -3.35 -17.71
N ILE A 16 38.87 -4.58 -17.71
CA ILE A 16 37.44 -4.86 -17.88
C ILE A 16 36.66 -4.49 -16.59
N GLY A 17 37.27 -4.69 -15.40
CA GLY A 17 36.69 -4.28 -14.12
C GLY A 17 36.54 -2.77 -13.98
N ALA A 18 37.48 -1.97 -14.51
CA ALA A 18 37.44 -0.52 -14.44
C ALA A 18 36.36 0.10 -15.35
N SER A 19 36.02 -0.54 -16.45
CA SER A 19 34.94 -0.08 -17.36
C SER A 19 33.53 -0.38 -16.84
N ALA A 20 33.37 -1.36 -15.96
CA ALA A 20 32.08 -1.67 -15.33
C ALA A 20 31.72 -0.73 -14.17
N ALA A 21 32.70 -0.03 -13.59
CA ALA A 21 32.51 0.91 -12.48
C ALA A 21 31.93 2.28 -12.93
N SER A 22 31.86 2.55 -14.25
CA SER A 22 31.32 3.80 -14.81
C SER A 22 29.87 3.71 -15.25
N ILE A 23 29.14 2.64 -14.89
CA ILE A 23 27.68 2.63 -15.00
C ILE A 23 27.17 3.50 -13.86
N SER A 24 27.15 4.81 -14.11
CA SER A 24 26.53 5.80 -13.27
C SER A 24 25.12 5.32 -12.90
N SER A 25 24.84 5.28 -11.61
CA SER A 25 23.51 5.20 -11.05
C SER A 25 22.63 6.21 -11.80
N VAL A 26 21.82 5.74 -12.75
CA VAL A 26 20.73 6.54 -13.27
C VAL A 26 19.81 6.77 -12.10
N PRO A 27 19.66 8.00 -11.60
CA PRO A 27 18.67 8.27 -10.59
C PRO A 27 17.33 7.97 -11.27
N THR A 28 16.67 6.92 -10.85
CA THR A 28 15.27 6.68 -11.18
C THR A 28 14.52 7.85 -10.55
N LYS A 29 14.33 8.93 -11.33
CA LYS A 29 13.42 9.99 -10.93
C LYS A 29 12.08 9.31 -10.68
N ALA A 30 11.71 9.21 -9.41
CA ALA A 30 10.34 9.00 -9.03
C ALA A 30 9.51 9.98 -9.87
N LYS A 31 8.57 9.44 -10.63
CA LYS A 31 7.71 10.25 -11.50
C LYS A 31 7.03 11.28 -10.61
N THR A 32 7.37 12.55 -10.81
CA THR A 32 6.74 13.68 -10.13
C THR A 32 5.22 13.65 -10.38
N PRO A 33 4.42 13.84 -9.33
CA PRO A 33 2.98 13.54 -9.33
C PRO A 33 2.08 14.61 -9.95
N ASP A 34 2.57 15.47 -10.81
CA ASP A 34 1.88 16.73 -11.17
C ASP A 34 0.58 16.58 -11.98
N LYS A 35 0.30 15.41 -12.59
CA LYS A 35 -0.95 15.16 -13.33
C LYS A 35 -1.93 14.20 -12.64
N LEU A 36 -1.47 13.44 -11.67
CA LEU A 36 -2.31 12.54 -10.87
C LEU A 36 -3.10 13.27 -9.78
N GLN A 37 -2.71 14.49 -9.45
CA GLN A 37 -3.23 15.23 -8.31
C GLN A 37 -4.63 15.83 -8.56
N GLU A 38 -4.90 16.32 -9.78
CA GLU A 38 -6.18 17.00 -10.09
C GLU A 38 -7.41 16.06 -10.18
N SER A 39 -7.22 14.79 -10.51
CA SER A 39 -8.33 13.80 -10.65
C SER A 39 -8.51 12.93 -9.42
N ARG A 40 -7.66 13.09 -8.41
CA ARG A 40 -7.60 12.21 -7.26
C ARG A 40 -8.77 12.43 -6.31
N MET A 41 -9.51 11.36 -6.09
CA MET A 41 -10.61 11.33 -5.13
C MET A 41 -10.10 10.93 -3.74
N GLY A 42 -10.84 11.33 -2.73
CA GLY A 42 -10.59 11.00 -1.34
C GLY A 42 -11.86 10.77 -0.56
N VAL A 43 -11.68 10.36 0.68
CA VAL A 43 -12.75 10.24 1.68
C VAL A 43 -12.26 10.89 2.97
N LEU A 44 -13.03 11.82 3.49
CA LEU A 44 -12.80 12.42 4.79
C LEU A 44 -13.72 11.76 5.83
N VAL A 45 -13.14 11.23 6.88
CA VAL A 45 -13.83 10.66 8.04
C VAL A 45 -13.73 11.62 9.21
N ASP A 46 -14.86 12.10 9.70
CA ASP A 46 -14.92 12.94 10.91
C ASP A 46 -15.31 12.05 12.10
N THR A 47 -14.34 11.67 12.91
CA THR A 47 -14.57 10.80 14.08
C THR A 47 -15.34 11.50 15.19
N THR A 48 -15.45 12.83 15.15
CA THR A 48 -16.20 13.62 16.13
C THR A 48 -17.72 13.65 15.83
N VAL A 49 -18.11 13.20 14.64
CA VAL A 49 -19.49 13.12 14.16
C VAL A 49 -19.98 11.67 14.11
N CYS A 50 -19.06 10.72 13.99
CA CYS A 50 -19.38 9.31 13.92
C CYS A 50 -20.11 8.84 15.19
N ILE A 51 -21.20 8.10 15.00
CA ILE A 51 -22.06 7.58 16.09
C ILE A 51 -21.92 6.06 16.28
N GLY A 52 -21.00 5.41 15.61
CA GLY A 52 -20.75 3.97 15.71
C GLY A 52 -21.91 3.06 15.28
N CYS A 53 -22.80 3.54 14.41
CA CYS A 53 -23.98 2.77 13.98
C CYS A 53 -23.63 1.56 13.10
N ARG A 54 -22.41 1.49 12.56
CA ARG A 54 -21.89 0.38 11.75
C ARG A 54 -22.62 0.14 10.41
N ASN A 55 -23.51 1.04 9.99
CA ASN A 55 -24.17 0.92 8.69
C ASN A 55 -23.15 0.87 7.54
N CYS A 56 -22.01 1.53 7.68
CA CYS A 56 -20.91 1.49 6.71
C CYS A 56 -20.27 0.09 6.59
N GLU A 57 -20.24 -0.72 7.68
CA GLU A 57 -19.81 -2.12 7.61
C GLU A 57 -20.80 -2.95 6.79
N TRP A 58 -22.08 -2.81 7.11
CA TRP A 58 -23.15 -3.50 6.41
C TRP A 58 -23.14 -3.20 4.91
N ALA A 59 -23.16 -1.91 4.54
CA ALA A 59 -23.19 -1.50 3.14
C ALA A 59 -21.94 -1.93 2.36
N CYS A 60 -20.80 -2.00 3.02
CA CYS A 60 -19.58 -2.52 2.42
C CYS A 60 -19.70 -4.01 2.10
N LYS A 61 -20.25 -4.81 3.03
CA LYS A 61 -20.49 -6.24 2.82
C LYS A 61 -21.46 -6.49 1.68
N GLU A 62 -22.60 -5.79 1.66
CA GLU A 62 -23.60 -5.87 0.59
C GLU A 62 -22.99 -5.51 -0.78
N ALA A 63 -22.24 -4.42 -0.85
CA ALA A 63 -21.65 -3.97 -2.12
C ALA A 63 -20.58 -4.91 -2.67
N HIS A 64 -19.99 -5.77 -1.82
CA HIS A 64 -18.94 -6.71 -2.19
C HIS A 64 -19.40 -8.18 -2.13
N ASN A 65 -20.70 -8.42 -1.99
CA ASN A 65 -21.30 -9.76 -1.90
C ASN A 65 -20.66 -10.64 -0.80
N LEU A 66 -20.32 -10.01 0.32
CA LEU A 66 -19.83 -10.72 1.51
C LEU A 66 -21.03 -11.13 2.37
N GLU A 67 -20.85 -12.23 3.12
CA GLU A 67 -21.87 -12.68 4.06
C GLU A 67 -22.19 -11.58 5.08
N THR A 68 -23.46 -11.24 5.22
CA THR A 68 -23.92 -10.18 6.12
C THR A 68 -25.24 -10.54 6.76
N ASP A 69 -25.39 -10.10 7.99
CA ASP A 69 -26.65 -10.15 8.73
C ASP A 69 -27.59 -9.00 8.31
N PRO A 70 -28.87 -9.06 8.63
CA PRO A 70 -29.80 -7.96 8.38
C PRO A 70 -29.32 -6.64 9.04
N LEU A 71 -29.56 -5.49 8.37
CA LEU A 71 -29.07 -4.17 8.79
C LEU A 71 -29.40 -3.84 10.28
N ASN A 72 -30.58 -4.24 10.77
CA ASN A 72 -31.00 -3.96 12.13
C ASN A 72 -30.11 -4.61 13.21
N THR A 73 -29.38 -5.68 12.88
CA THR A 73 -28.46 -6.33 13.83
C THR A 73 -27.21 -5.49 14.07
N TYR A 74 -26.86 -4.60 13.14
CA TYR A 74 -25.68 -3.71 13.26
C TYR A 74 -25.89 -2.61 14.31
N SER A 75 -27.11 -2.37 14.77
CA SER A 75 -27.37 -1.48 15.90
C SER A 75 -26.87 -2.01 17.25
N ASN A 76 -26.57 -3.31 17.34
CA ASN A 76 -26.01 -3.91 18.55
C ASN A 76 -24.54 -3.48 18.73
N ARG A 77 -24.27 -2.70 19.78
CA ARG A 77 -22.93 -2.16 20.06
C ARG A 77 -22.02 -3.12 20.84
N SER A 78 -22.50 -4.25 21.33
CA SER A 78 -21.65 -5.20 22.11
C SER A 78 -20.42 -5.68 21.36
N ILE A 79 -20.46 -5.71 20.04
CA ILE A 79 -19.30 -6.07 19.21
C ILE A 79 -18.18 -5.02 19.29
N LEU A 80 -18.47 -3.79 19.71
CA LEU A 80 -17.50 -2.70 19.85
C LEU A 80 -16.66 -2.82 21.12
N ASP A 81 -17.04 -3.70 22.06
CA ASP A 81 -16.26 -4.01 23.27
C ASP A 81 -14.88 -4.60 22.90
N ILE A 82 -14.78 -5.19 21.72
CA ILE A 82 -13.56 -5.79 21.18
C ILE A 82 -13.05 -4.97 19.99
N LYS A 83 -11.76 -4.60 20.04
CA LYS A 83 -11.12 -3.95 18.90
C LYS A 83 -10.95 -4.94 17.75
N ARG A 84 -11.44 -4.56 16.59
CA ARG A 84 -11.42 -5.38 15.39
C ARG A 84 -10.54 -4.75 14.31
N ARG A 85 -10.01 -5.55 13.44
CA ARG A 85 -9.35 -5.13 12.18
C ARG A 85 -10.13 -5.66 11.00
N PRO A 86 -10.03 -5.02 9.82
CA PRO A 86 -10.52 -5.62 8.58
C PRO A 86 -9.93 -7.02 8.40
N ASP A 87 -10.78 -7.94 7.98
CA ASP A 87 -10.44 -9.35 7.78
C ASP A 87 -11.06 -9.91 6.49
N GLU A 88 -11.01 -11.23 6.30
CA GLU A 88 -11.59 -11.89 5.12
C GLU A 88 -13.12 -11.74 5.00
N HIS A 89 -13.81 -11.44 6.10
CA HIS A 89 -15.26 -11.31 6.16
C HIS A 89 -15.73 -9.85 6.21
N ALA A 90 -14.83 -8.90 6.47
CA ALA A 90 -15.18 -7.49 6.62
C ALA A 90 -14.05 -6.56 6.14
N LEU A 91 -14.22 -5.92 4.99
CA LEU A 91 -13.25 -4.98 4.41
C LEU A 91 -13.12 -3.66 5.19
N THR A 92 -14.07 -3.39 6.06
CA THR A 92 -14.09 -2.25 6.96
C THR A 92 -14.79 -2.62 8.27
N VAL A 93 -14.31 -2.05 9.36
CA VAL A 93 -14.87 -2.22 10.71
C VAL A 93 -14.94 -0.87 11.41
N VAL A 94 -15.82 -0.76 12.39
CA VAL A 94 -15.89 0.39 13.30
C VAL A 94 -15.44 -0.08 14.68
N ASN A 95 -14.59 0.72 15.34
CA ASN A 95 -14.13 0.48 16.71
C ASN A 95 -14.50 1.67 17.59
N GLU A 96 -14.80 1.40 18.85
CA GLU A 96 -15.13 2.39 19.86
C GLU A 96 -13.92 2.67 20.74
N TYR A 97 -13.67 3.93 21.08
CA TYR A 97 -12.58 4.37 21.97
C TYR A 97 -13.11 5.31 23.04
N SER A 98 -12.45 5.36 24.18
CA SER A 98 -12.79 6.32 25.23
C SER A 98 -12.55 7.75 24.72
N ASN A 99 -13.48 8.64 25.05
CA ASN A 99 -13.37 10.06 24.74
C ASN A 99 -12.96 10.83 26.01
N PRO A 100 -11.74 11.39 26.06
CA PRO A 100 -11.25 12.09 27.24
C PRO A 100 -12.00 13.39 27.54
N LYS A 101 -12.65 13.97 26.52
CA LYS A 101 -13.44 15.22 26.66
C LYS A 101 -14.87 14.94 27.16
N ASN A 102 -15.39 13.73 26.89
CA ASN A 102 -16.74 13.35 27.32
C ASN A 102 -16.82 11.82 27.50
N GLN A 103 -16.76 11.37 28.75
CA GLN A 103 -16.81 9.95 29.08
C GLN A 103 -18.13 9.26 28.73
N LEU A 104 -19.21 10.02 28.52
CA LEU A 104 -20.53 9.47 28.18
C LEU A 104 -20.69 9.22 26.67
N ILE A 105 -19.87 9.86 25.85
CA ILE A 105 -19.95 9.74 24.38
C ILE A 105 -18.61 9.22 23.89
N PRO A 106 -18.51 7.96 23.50
CA PRO A 106 -17.27 7.39 22.98
C PRO A 106 -16.88 8.03 21.65
N THR A 107 -15.65 7.83 21.22
CA THR A 107 -15.18 8.15 19.88
C THR A 107 -15.21 6.88 19.03
N ASP A 108 -16.04 6.87 18.00
CA ASP A 108 -16.13 5.76 17.07
C ASP A 108 -15.26 6.02 15.84
N VAL A 109 -14.45 5.03 15.45
CA VAL A 109 -13.50 5.14 14.35
C VAL A 109 -13.71 4.02 13.36
N LYS A 110 -13.96 4.40 12.11
CA LYS A 110 -14.02 3.48 10.98
C LYS A 110 -12.60 3.13 10.52
N VAL A 111 -12.31 1.85 10.37
CA VAL A 111 -10.99 1.33 9.95
C VAL A 111 -11.13 0.56 8.64
N GLN A 112 -10.31 0.86 7.65
CA GLN A 112 -10.23 0.22 6.34
C GLN A 112 -8.87 0.52 5.68
N CYS A 113 -8.68 0.06 4.44
CA CYS A 113 -7.50 0.41 3.65
C CYS A 113 -7.40 1.93 3.43
N MET A 114 -6.21 2.50 3.66
CA MET A 114 -5.98 3.94 3.51
C MET A 114 -5.77 4.38 2.07
N HIS A 115 -5.59 3.44 1.13
CA HIS A 115 -5.32 3.74 -0.29
C HIS A 115 -4.17 4.75 -0.46
N CYS A 116 -3.02 4.40 0.11
CA CYS A 116 -1.80 5.22 0.09
C CYS A 116 -1.47 5.71 -1.33
N ASP A 117 -0.84 6.86 -1.43
CA ASP A 117 -0.38 7.41 -2.71
C ASP A 117 0.69 6.56 -3.32
N ASP A 118 1.63 6.18 -2.48
CA ASP A 118 2.67 5.23 -2.80
C ASP A 118 2.43 3.94 -1.98
N PRO A 119 1.62 3.00 -2.51
CA PRO A 119 1.15 1.86 -1.72
C PRO A 119 2.24 0.80 -1.57
N ALA A 120 2.76 0.62 -0.34
CA ALA A 120 3.74 -0.41 -0.01
C ALA A 120 3.29 -1.83 -0.39
N CYS A 121 1.99 -2.11 -0.34
CA CYS A 121 1.44 -3.40 -0.78
C CYS A 121 1.61 -3.63 -2.29
N ALA A 122 1.59 -2.57 -3.11
CA ALA A 122 1.82 -2.67 -4.55
C ALA A 122 3.32 -2.79 -4.85
N SER A 123 4.15 -1.98 -4.20
CA SER A 123 5.61 -2.04 -4.33
C SER A 123 6.18 -3.40 -3.90
N ALA A 124 5.66 -3.96 -2.81
CA ALA A 124 6.08 -5.28 -2.32
C ALA A 124 5.58 -6.46 -3.17
N CYS A 125 4.63 -6.25 -4.08
CA CYS A 125 4.04 -7.32 -4.85
C CYS A 125 4.91 -7.73 -6.04
N ILE A 126 5.61 -8.85 -5.92
CA ILE A 126 6.54 -9.35 -6.95
C ILE A 126 5.88 -9.72 -8.27
N VAL A 127 4.57 -10.00 -8.26
CA VAL A 127 3.78 -10.37 -9.45
C VAL A 127 2.90 -9.22 -9.97
N GLY A 128 2.96 -8.04 -9.33
CA GLY A 128 2.18 -6.87 -9.75
C GLY A 128 0.67 -7.05 -9.66
N ALA A 129 0.18 -7.79 -8.65
CA ALA A 129 -1.26 -8.02 -8.44
C ALA A 129 -2.00 -6.78 -7.89
N PHE A 130 -1.30 -5.75 -7.43
CA PHE A 130 -1.91 -4.51 -6.98
C PHE A 130 -1.74 -3.39 -8.02
N THR A 131 -2.80 -2.63 -8.21
CA THR A 131 -2.81 -1.48 -9.13
C THR A 131 -3.26 -0.22 -8.39
N LYS A 132 -2.46 0.85 -8.45
CA LYS A 132 -2.85 2.21 -8.04
C LYS A 132 -3.50 2.90 -9.25
N HIS A 133 -4.73 3.37 -9.09
CA HIS A 133 -5.49 4.06 -10.11
C HIS A 133 -5.42 5.58 -9.94
N GLU A 134 -5.66 6.32 -11.03
CA GLU A 134 -5.66 7.79 -11.04
C GLU A 134 -6.67 8.41 -10.06
N ASN A 135 -7.83 7.76 -9.88
CA ASN A 135 -8.82 8.19 -8.90
C ASN A 135 -8.43 7.95 -7.43
N GLY A 136 -7.23 7.45 -7.17
CA GLY A 136 -6.73 7.19 -5.82
C GLY A 136 -6.99 5.78 -5.30
N ALA A 137 -7.79 4.96 -5.99
CA ALA A 137 -8.04 3.57 -5.58
C ALA A 137 -6.77 2.71 -5.70
N VAL A 138 -6.64 1.76 -4.80
CA VAL A 138 -5.66 0.65 -4.92
C VAL A 138 -6.47 -0.63 -4.97
N THR A 139 -6.48 -1.29 -6.11
CA THR A 139 -7.19 -2.56 -6.33
C THR A 139 -6.25 -3.75 -6.32
N TRP A 140 -6.80 -4.94 -6.19
CA TRP A 140 -6.08 -6.21 -6.22
C TRP A 140 -6.69 -7.12 -7.28
N ASP A 141 -5.84 -7.87 -7.95
CA ASP A 141 -6.17 -8.78 -9.05
C ASP A 141 -5.86 -10.22 -8.64
N SER A 142 -6.89 -11.06 -8.54
CA SER A 142 -6.78 -12.47 -8.16
C SER A 142 -5.97 -13.29 -9.14
N ASP A 143 -6.11 -12.99 -10.45
CA ASP A 143 -5.52 -13.79 -11.51
C ASP A 143 -3.99 -13.71 -11.53
N LYS A 144 -3.43 -12.65 -10.95
CA LYS A 144 -1.98 -12.46 -10.81
C LYS A 144 -1.44 -12.92 -9.48
N CYS A 145 -2.30 -13.05 -8.46
CA CYS A 145 -1.85 -13.30 -7.09
C CYS A 145 -1.34 -14.73 -6.90
N ILE A 146 -0.16 -14.88 -6.32
CA ILE A 146 0.44 -16.18 -5.95
C ILE A 146 0.28 -16.51 -4.46
N GLY A 147 -0.44 -15.71 -3.68
CA GLY A 147 -0.69 -15.97 -2.26
C GLY A 147 0.53 -15.83 -1.33
N CYS A 148 1.57 -15.10 -1.72
CA CYS A 148 2.81 -14.97 -0.92
C CYS A 148 2.64 -14.15 0.37
N ARG A 149 1.54 -13.39 0.53
CA ARG A 149 1.17 -12.57 1.70
C ARG A 149 2.14 -11.45 2.06
N TYR A 150 3.12 -11.15 1.21
CA TYR A 150 4.07 -10.07 1.49
C TYR A 150 3.40 -8.70 1.61
N CYS A 151 2.30 -8.45 0.88
CA CYS A 151 1.47 -7.25 1.00
C CYS A 151 0.90 -7.02 2.40
N MET A 152 0.65 -8.08 3.20
CA MET A 152 0.17 -7.97 4.58
C MET A 152 1.27 -7.44 5.50
N ILE A 153 2.51 -7.91 5.31
CA ILE A 153 3.68 -7.50 6.11
C ILE A 153 4.12 -6.08 5.73
N ALA A 154 4.08 -5.76 4.43
CA ALA A 154 4.52 -4.46 3.93
C ALA A 154 3.57 -3.31 4.30
N CYS A 155 2.30 -3.60 4.61
CA CYS A 155 1.31 -2.56 4.90
C CYS A 155 1.52 -1.94 6.28
N PRO A 156 1.86 -0.64 6.40
CA PRO A 156 2.07 0.00 7.70
C PRO A 156 0.78 0.10 8.52
N PHE A 157 -0.39 0.01 7.87
CA PHE A 157 -1.70 0.00 8.52
C PHE A 157 -2.21 -1.41 8.81
N GLN A 158 -1.51 -2.46 8.37
CA GLN A 158 -1.85 -3.88 8.59
C GLN A 158 -3.29 -4.24 8.15
N VAL A 159 -3.71 -3.74 7.00
CA VAL A 159 -5.09 -3.91 6.52
C VAL A 159 -5.30 -5.11 5.59
N PRO A 160 -4.44 -5.41 4.61
CA PRO A 160 -4.68 -6.55 3.74
C PRO A 160 -4.83 -7.84 4.56
N ALA A 161 -5.92 -8.56 4.37
CA ALA A 161 -6.19 -9.85 5.00
C ALA A 161 -6.15 -10.97 3.95
N PHE A 162 -5.73 -12.15 4.36
CA PHE A 162 -5.67 -13.33 3.51
C PHE A 162 -6.85 -14.25 3.84
N GLU A 163 -7.51 -14.75 2.82
CA GLU A 163 -8.66 -15.64 2.96
C GLU A 163 -8.18 -17.08 3.25
N TYR A 164 -8.00 -17.38 4.55
CA TYR A 164 -7.51 -18.69 4.99
C TYR A 164 -8.53 -19.82 4.83
N SER A 165 -9.80 -19.48 4.67
CA SER A 165 -10.90 -20.44 4.47
C SER A 165 -10.84 -21.14 3.11
N LYS A 166 -10.20 -20.53 2.09
CA LYS A 166 -10.03 -21.09 0.74
C LYS A 166 -8.61 -21.61 0.54
N ALA A 167 -8.47 -22.92 0.44
CA ALA A 167 -7.16 -23.57 0.36
C ALA A 167 -6.47 -23.44 -1.00
N LEU A 168 -7.23 -23.41 -2.11
CA LEU A 168 -6.68 -23.46 -3.47
C LEU A 168 -6.58 -22.08 -4.15
N GLU A 169 -7.56 -21.23 -3.92
CA GLU A 169 -7.66 -19.91 -4.56
C GLU A 169 -7.96 -18.82 -3.50
N PRO A 170 -7.05 -18.59 -2.55
CA PRO A 170 -7.25 -17.60 -1.50
C PRO A 170 -7.15 -16.18 -2.04
N ASN A 171 -8.06 -15.32 -1.62
CA ASN A 171 -8.06 -13.91 -1.97
C ASN A 171 -7.29 -13.07 -0.94
N ILE A 172 -6.83 -11.91 -1.38
CA ILE A 172 -6.39 -10.82 -0.49
C ILE A 172 -7.56 -9.86 -0.33
N MET A 173 -8.10 -9.81 0.87
CA MET A 173 -9.28 -9.03 1.20
C MET A 173 -8.87 -7.68 1.78
N LYS A 174 -9.36 -6.59 1.17
CA LYS A 174 -9.21 -5.21 1.66
C LYS A 174 -10.21 -4.31 0.94
N CYS A 175 -10.49 -3.14 1.51
CA CYS A 175 -11.26 -2.11 0.82
C CYS A 175 -10.64 -1.83 -0.57
N ASP A 176 -11.46 -1.76 -1.60
CA ASP A 176 -11.09 -1.47 -2.99
C ASP A 176 -11.47 -0.04 -3.42
N PHE A 177 -11.93 0.79 -2.47
CA PHE A 177 -12.46 2.15 -2.71
C PHE A 177 -13.80 2.15 -3.46
N CYS A 178 -14.53 1.04 -3.42
CA CYS A 178 -15.72 0.79 -4.25
C CYS A 178 -15.45 1.13 -5.73
N PHE A 179 -14.34 0.64 -6.28
CA PHE A 179 -13.77 1.07 -7.55
C PHE A 179 -14.77 1.01 -8.71
N ASP A 180 -15.54 -0.07 -8.82
CA ASP A 180 -16.53 -0.22 -9.89
C ASP A 180 -17.68 0.77 -9.72
N ARG A 181 -18.18 0.97 -8.50
CA ARG A 181 -19.23 1.96 -8.22
C ARG A 181 -18.77 3.39 -8.54
N THR A 182 -17.55 3.72 -8.14
CA THR A 182 -17.00 5.07 -8.35
C THR A 182 -16.69 5.36 -9.83
N LYS A 183 -16.33 4.35 -10.61
CA LYS A 183 -16.25 4.45 -12.08
C LYS A 183 -17.57 4.80 -12.75
N GLU A 184 -18.67 4.29 -12.20
CA GLU A 184 -20.02 4.59 -12.66
C GLU A 184 -20.55 5.95 -12.14
N GLY A 185 -19.72 6.71 -11.44
CA GLY A 185 -20.10 7.99 -10.83
C GLY A 185 -20.98 7.86 -9.56
N LYS A 186 -21.09 6.66 -9.01
CA LYS A 186 -21.80 6.41 -7.74
C LYS A 186 -20.89 6.68 -6.56
N LEU A 187 -21.48 6.99 -5.41
CA LEU A 187 -20.72 7.11 -4.15
C LEU A 187 -20.24 5.74 -3.66
N PRO A 188 -19.11 5.67 -2.93
CA PRO A 188 -18.76 4.48 -2.16
C PRO A 188 -19.93 4.10 -1.23
N ALA A 189 -20.25 2.80 -1.13
CA ALA A 189 -21.41 2.33 -0.39
C ALA A 189 -21.43 2.77 1.07
N CYS A 190 -20.27 2.80 1.72
CA CYS A 190 -20.13 3.26 3.11
C CYS A 190 -20.37 4.77 3.28
N VAL A 191 -20.13 5.58 2.24
CA VAL A 191 -20.42 7.02 2.25
C VAL A 191 -21.92 7.24 2.09
N GLU A 192 -22.49 6.59 1.09
CA GLU A 192 -23.90 6.74 0.72
C GLU A 192 -24.87 6.41 1.88
N ILE A 193 -24.55 5.40 2.69
CA ILE A 193 -25.41 4.96 3.80
C ILE A 193 -25.22 5.74 5.10
N CYS A 194 -24.20 6.60 5.21
CA CYS A 194 -23.87 7.23 6.49
C CYS A 194 -24.95 8.23 6.93
N PRO A 195 -25.73 7.95 8.00
CA PRO A 195 -26.90 8.76 8.35
C PRO A 195 -26.54 10.13 8.95
N VAL A 196 -25.31 10.30 9.40
CA VAL A 196 -24.80 11.54 10.03
C VAL A 196 -23.74 12.22 9.18
N GLU A 197 -23.53 11.77 7.95
CA GLU A 197 -22.53 12.32 7.01
C GLU A 197 -21.12 12.44 7.62
N ALA A 198 -20.77 11.53 8.53
CA ALA A 198 -19.45 11.47 9.13
C ALA A 198 -18.36 11.08 8.11
N ILE A 199 -18.77 10.59 6.94
CA ILE A 199 -17.91 10.16 5.85
C ILE A 199 -18.26 10.95 4.60
N THR A 200 -17.32 11.74 4.09
CA THR A 200 -17.53 12.61 2.92
C THR A 200 -16.60 12.18 1.79
N TYR A 201 -17.14 11.96 0.59
CA TYR A 201 -16.38 11.63 -0.63
C TYR A 201 -16.29 12.82 -1.55
N GLY A 202 -15.11 13.09 -2.11
CA GLY A 202 -14.89 14.20 -3.02
C GLY A 202 -13.45 14.24 -3.55
N LYS A 203 -13.09 15.32 -4.21
CA LYS A 203 -11.69 15.53 -4.58
C LYS A 203 -10.85 15.67 -3.31
N ARG A 204 -9.71 14.98 -3.27
CA ARG A 204 -8.85 14.94 -2.07
C ARG A 204 -8.42 16.32 -1.63
N GLU A 205 -8.05 17.18 -2.56
CA GLU A 205 -7.63 18.56 -2.26
C GLU A 205 -8.75 19.38 -1.59
N ASP A 206 -9.96 19.25 -2.12
CA ASP A 206 -11.14 19.94 -1.54
C ASP A 206 -11.42 19.42 -0.12
N LEU A 207 -11.29 18.11 0.09
CA LEU A 207 -11.49 17.50 1.41
C LEU A 207 -10.43 17.95 2.42
N ILE A 208 -9.18 18.12 2.02
CA ILE A 208 -8.12 18.68 2.86
C ILE A 208 -8.44 20.14 3.21
N ALA A 209 -8.86 20.94 2.24
CA ALA A 209 -9.24 22.33 2.48
C ALA A 209 -10.43 22.42 3.46
N ILE A 210 -11.44 21.56 3.30
CA ILE A 210 -12.59 21.46 4.22
C ILE A 210 -12.11 21.04 5.62
N ALA A 211 -11.18 20.10 5.72
CA ALA A 211 -10.67 19.62 6.99
C ALA A 211 -9.91 20.72 7.74
N HIS A 212 -9.03 21.46 7.07
CA HIS A 212 -8.33 22.61 7.66
C HIS A 212 -9.31 23.71 8.10
N ASP A 213 -10.34 24.00 7.30
CA ASP A 213 -11.36 24.98 7.65
C ASP A 213 -12.16 24.55 8.89
N ARG A 214 -12.53 23.26 9.01
CA ARG A 214 -13.20 22.73 10.21
C ARG A 214 -12.32 22.86 11.46
N ILE A 215 -11.03 22.52 11.36
CA ILE A 215 -10.07 22.68 12.46
C ILE A 215 -9.97 24.16 12.87
N LYS A 216 -9.85 25.07 11.91
CA LYS A 216 -9.74 26.51 12.16
C LYS A 216 -10.99 27.10 12.83
N ARG A 217 -12.16 26.66 12.41
CA ARG A 217 -13.44 27.15 12.99
C ARG A 217 -13.75 26.57 14.37
N HIS A 218 -13.28 25.35 14.64
CA HIS A 218 -13.60 24.61 15.86
C HIS A 218 -12.36 23.99 16.50
N PRO A 219 -11.39 24.82 16.96
CA PRO A 219 -10.12 24.35 17.51
C PRO A 219 -10.28 23.61 18.85
N ASP A 220 -11.39 23.80 19.54
CA ASP A 220 -11.79 23.08 20.74
C ASP A 220 -12.31 21.66 20.44
N LYS A 221 -12.89 21.46 19.26
CA LYS A 221 -13.46 20.17 18.83
C LYS A 221 -12.41 19.26 18.22
N TYR A 222 -11.53 19.79 17.37
CA TYR A 222 -10.55 19.03 16.61
C TYR A 222 -9.12 19.24 17.14
N ILE A 223 -8.28 18.23 16.99
CA ILE A 223 -6.83 18.43 17.08
C ILE A 223 -6.31 19.05 15.77
N ASN A 224 -5.21 19.81 15.85
CA ASN A 224 -4.61 20.44 14.67
C ASN A 224 -3.77 19.44 13.86
N HIS A 225 -4.43 18.37 13.39
CA HIS A 225 -3.79 17.31 12.61
C HIS A 225 -4.84 16.59 11.76
N ILE A 226 -4.55 16.41 10.46
CA ILE A 226 -5.35 15.64 9.52
C ILE A 226 -4.56 14.37 9.19
N MET A 227 -4.99 13.25 9.74
CA MET A 227 -4.34 11.97 9.45
C MET A 227 -4.56 11.57 7.99
N GLY A 228 -3.49 11.20 7.30
CA GLY A 228 -3.51 10.82 5.89
C GLY A 228 -3.18 11.98 4.93
N GLU A 229 -2.99 13.21 5.43
CA GLU A 229 -2.56 14.34 4.60
C GLU A 229 -1.13 14.14 4.11
N HIS A 230 -0.21 13.81 5.02
CA HIS A 230 1.22 13.69 4.75
C HIS A 230 1.79 12.32 5.08
N GLU A 231 1.18 11.58 6.01
CA GLU A 231 1.71 10.29 6.47
C GLU A 231 1.88 9.32 5.31
N VAL A 232 3.03 8.66 5.30
CA VAL A 232 3.48 7.71 4.26
C VAL A 232 3.38 8.24 2.83
N GLY A 233 3.61 9.55 2.65
CA GLY A 233 3.48 10.25 1.37
C GLY A 233 2.06 10.65 1.01
N GLY A 234 1.11 10.53 1.95
CA GLY A 234 -0.31 10.81 1.79
C GLY A 234 -1.16 9.59 1.50
N THR A 235 -2.46 9.72 1.79
CA THR A 235 -3.46 8.66 1.56
C THR A 235 -4.74 9.23 0.97
N SER A 236 -5.59 8.38 0.36
CA SER A 236 -6.91 8.80 -0.14
C SER A 236 -7.98 8.83 0.95
N TRP A 237 -7.75 8.18 2.11
CA TRP A 237 -8.57 8.33 3.29
C TRP A 237 -7.94 9.31 4.25
N LEU A 238 -8.72 10.29 4.68
CA LEU A 238 -8.33 11.37 5.57
C LEU A 238 -9.17 11.28 6.85
N TYR A 239 -8.59 11.62 8.00
CA TYR A 239 -9.33 11.62 9.26
C TYR A 239 -9.20 12.92 10.01
N LEU A 240 -10.34 13.38 10.55
CA LEU A 240 -10.43 14.40 11.58
C LEU A 240 -10.76 13.75 12.92
N ALA A 241 -10.10 14.18 13.99
CA ALA A 241 -10.33 13.65 15.33
C ALA A 241 -10.35 14.75 16.39
N GLY A 242 -11.06 14.48 17.48
CA GLY A 242 -11.10 15.34 18.67
C GLY A 242 -10.02 14.99 19.70
N GLN A 243 -9.25 13.93 19.47
CA GLN A 243 -8.18 13.45 20.34
C GLN A 243 -7.04 12.86 19.51
N ASP A 244 -5.90 12.64 20.14
CA ASP A 244 -4.69 12.10 19.49
C ASP A 244 -4.97 10.76 18.82
N PHE A 245 -4.47 10.58 17.59
CA PHE A 245 -4.68 9.39 16.79
C PHE A 245 -4.06 8.13 17.41
N THR A 246 -3.01 8.27 18.24
CA THR A 246 -2.42 7.14 18.98
C THR A 246 -3.41 6.50 19.96
N LYS A 247 -4.35 7.28 20.50
CA LYS A 247 -5.43 6.80 21.39
C LYS A 247 -6.57 6.14 20.62
N LEU A 248 -6.54 6.20 19.30
CA LEU A 248 -7.52 5.63 18.38
C LEU A 248 -6.95 4.42 17.61
N ASP A 249 -5.86 3.82 18.10
CA ASP A 249 -5.14 2.71 17.46
C ASP A 249 -4.73 2.99 16.00
N ILE A 250 -4.57 4.26 15.65
CA ILE A 250 -4.02 4.67 14.36
C ILE A 250 -2.51 4.82 14.53
N PRO A 251 -1.69 4.13 13.72
CA PRO A 251 -0.25 4.14 13.88
C PRO A 251 0.34 5.53 13.61
N VAL A 252 1.32 5.94 14.40
CA VAL A 252 2.14 7.13 14.12
C VAL A 252 3.14 6.77 13.05
N LEU A 253 3.00 7.37 11.90
CA LEU A 253 3.85 7.12 10.73
C LEU A 253 4.52 8.43 10.31
N GLY A 254 5.73 8.32 9.76
CA GLY A 254 6.41 9.46 9.16
C GLY A 254 5.77 9.90 7.83
N GLU A 255 6.23 11.03 7.31
CA GLU A 255 5.76 11.57 6.03
C GLU A 255 6.35 10.85 4.82
N ASP A 256 7.49 10.18 4.99
CA ASP A 256 8.15 9.45 3.91
C ASP A 256 7.30 8.26 3.44
N PRO A 257 7.22 8.03 2.12
CA PRO A 257 6.54 6.88 1.56
C PRO A 257 7.08 5.56 2.11
N ALA A 258 6.19 4.69 2.58
CA ALA A 258 6.56 3.40 3.16
C ALA A 258 7.35 2.47 2.19
N PRO A 259 7.13 2.49 0.85
CA PRO A 259 7.93 1.70 -0.10
C PRO A 259 9.42 2.04 -0.13
N GLY A 260 9.83 3.24 0.24
CA GLY A 260 11.24 3.67 0.17
C GLY A 260 12.22 2.70 0.83
N VAL A 261 11.83 2.06 1.92
CA VAL A 261 12.65 1.06 2.62
C VAL A 261 12.67 -0.27 1.86
N THR A 262 11.51 -0.75 1.40
CA THR A 262 11.42 -2.04 0.66
C THR A 262 12.05 -1.95 -0.72
N GLU A 263 11.89 -0.84 -1.41
CA GLU A 263 12.51 -0.57 -2.70
C GLU A 263 14.02 -0.46 -2.60
N SER A 264 14.56 0.22 -1.59
CA SER A 264 16.01 0.31 -1.38
C SER A 264 16.64 -1.07 -1.13
N ILE A 265 15.96 -1.96 -0.40
CA ILE A 265 16.40 -3.35 -0.19
C ILE A 265 16.34 -4.13 -1.50
N GLN A 266 15.24 -4.04 -2.26
CA GLN A 266 15.11 -4.72 -3.55
C GLN A 266 16.15 -4.25 -4.55
N HIS A 267 16.32 -2.94 -4.72
CA HIS A 267 17.34 -2.38 -5.59
C HIS A 267 18.74 -2.78 -5.15
N GLY A 268 19.02 -2.83 -3.85
CA GLY A 268 20.27 -3.32 -3.30
C GLY A 268 20.53 -4.78 -3.70
N ILE A 269 19.54 -5.66 -3.52
CA ILE A 269 19.67 -7.08 -3.90
C ILE A 269 19.93 -7.20 -5.39
N PHE A 270 19.14 -6.54 -6.25
CA PHE A 270 19.33 -6.60 -7.70
C PHE A 270 20.66 -6.00 -8.15
N ALA A 271 21.11 -4.91 -7.56
CA ALA A 271 22.43 -4.33 -7.84
C ALA A 271 23.57 -5.30 -7.51
N TYR A 272 23.44 -6.12 -6.47
CA TYR A 272 24.42 -7.12 -6.10
C TYR A 272 24.32 -8.43 -6.92
N PHE A 273 23.18 -8.73 -7.53
CA PHE A 273 23.04 -9.93 -8.39
C PHE A 273 23.61 -9.75 -9.79
N ILE A 274 23.53 -8.56 -10.37
CA ILE A 274 24.06 -8.27 -11.72
C ILE A 274 25.56 -8.53 -11.82
N PRO A 275 26.43 -8.07 -10.92
CA PRO A 275 27.88 -8.33 -10.98
C PRO A 275 28.25 -9.82 -10.96
N PRO A 276 27.67 -10.68 -10.09
CA PRO A 276 27.91 -12.12 -10.12
C PRO A 276 27.50 -12.78 -11.44
N ILE A 277 26.33 -12.44 -11.98
CA ILE A 277 25.86 -12.98 -13.26
C ILE A 277 26.79 -12.59 -14.41
N ALA A 278 27.23 -11.33 -14.47
CA ALA A 278 28.18 -10.86 -15.45
C ALA A 278 29.53 -11.58 -15.33
N LEU A 279 30.00 -11.84 -14.12
CA LEU A 279 31.23 -12.59 -13.85
C LEU A 279 31.09 -14.04 -14.33
N TYR A 280 29.99 -14.72 -14.02
CA TYR A 280 29.74 -16.08 -14.50
C TYR A 280 29.61 -16.16 -16.00
N ALA A 281 28.97 -15.20 -16.66
CA ALA A 281 28.87 -15.12 -18.11
C ALA A 281 30.25 -14.93 -18.76
N LEU A 282 31.08 -14.08 -18.19
CA LEU A 282 32.45 -13.83 -18.64
C LEU A 282 33.33 -15.07 -18.48
N LEU A 283 33.29 -15.73 -17.31
CA LEU A 283 34.04 -16.98 -17.07
C LEU A 283 33.56 -18.10 -17.98
N GLY A 284 32.26 -18.26 -18.16
CA GLY A 284 31.67 -19.24 -19.07
C GLY A 284 32.10 -19.00 -20.53
N GLY A 285 32.09 -17.73 -20.97
CA GLY A 285 32.60 -17.34 -22.28
C GLY A 285 34.07 -17.66 -22.48
N VAL A 286 34.93 -17.35 -21.51
CA VAL A 286 36.37 -17.71 -21.54
C VAL A 286 36.56 -19.24 -21.59
N MET A 287 35.81 -19.99 -20.78
CA MET A 287 35.87 -21.47 -20.80
C MET A 287 35.42 -22.04 -22.16
N TRP A 288 34.36 -21.50 -22.75
CA TRP A 288 33.87 -21.92 -24.06
C TRP A 288 34.90 -21.63 -25.17
N LEU A 289 35.51 -20.45 -25.17
CA LEU A 289 36.57 -20.08 -26.13
C LEU A 289 37.81 -20.99 -26.00
N ASN A 290 38.22 -21.32 -24.77
CA ASN A 290 39.35 -22.21 -24.54
C ASN A 290 39.05 -23.66 -24.94
N LYS A 291 37.82 -24.14 -24.73
CA LYS A 291 37.39 -25.47 -25.15
C LYS A 291 37.44 -25.62 -26.67
N ASN A 292 37.07 -24.59 -27.42
CA ASN A 292 37.10 -24.62 -28.90
C ASN A 292 38.52 -24.52 -29.49
N LYS A 293 39.47 -23.92 -28.74
CA LYS A 293 40.88 -23.89 -29.18
C LYS A 293 41.63 -25.23 -28.99
N ASN A 294 41.13 -26.09 -28.12
CA ASN A 294 41.77 -27.37 -27.79
C ASN A 294 41.14 -28.59 -28.50
N LYS A 295 40.31 -28.37 -29.54
CA LYS A 295 39.91 -29.49 -30.42
C LYS A 295 41.12 -29.89 -31.26
N PRO A 296 41.55 -31.15 -31.23
CA PRO A 296 42.60 -31.61 -32.13
C PRO A 296 42.11 -31.45 -33.57
N GLU A 297 42.97 -30.87 -34.46
CA GLU A 297 42.74 -30.95 -35.89
C GLU A 297 42.72 -32.44 -36.27
N GLU A 298 41.57 -32.94 -36.70
CA GLU A 298 41.49 -34.25 -37.35
C GLU A 298 42.25 -34.15 -38.68
N VAL A 299 43.45 -34.70 -38.71
CA VAL A 299 44.24 -34.85 -39.90
C VAL A 299 43.61 -36.01 -40.70
N PHE A 300 42.97 -35.69 -41.81
CA PHE A 300 42.58 -36.64 -42.83
C PHE A 300 43.79 -36.97 -43.68
#